data_070f2f21e9e2309b62e143d8023c1c44
#
_entry.id   070f2f21e9e2309b62e143d8023c1c44
#
_cell.length_a   1.000
_cell.length_b   1.000
_cell.length_c   1.000
_cell.angle_alpha   90.00
_cell.angle_beta   90.00
_cell.angle_gamma   90.00
#
_symmetry.space_group_name_H-M   'P 1'
#
loop_
_entity.id
_entity.type
_entity.pdbx_description
1 polymer ?
#
loop_
_entity_poly.entity_id
_entity_poly.type
_entity_poly.pdbx_seq_one_letter_code
_entity_poly.pdbx_strand_id
1 'polypeptide(L)'
;MIKFTILLVRRKDLSHEDFVSYHKNNHAPLFTSLPEVQQYVRRYVQCHSFQVTMPGLPPPIYDGITELWFDTVEDIAKVFNSESYMSIIRPDEEKFLDLHACSFLVSTENIVI
;
A
#
# COMPACT_ATOMS: atom_id res chain seq x y z
N MET A 1 10.45 9.79 -11.72
CA MET A 1 9.89 8.46 -11.37
C MET A 1 8.38 8.53 -11.26
N ILE A 2 7.77 7.39 -11.45
CA ILE A 2 6.33 7.23 -11.26
C ILE A 2 6.07 6.77 -9.84
N LYS A 3 5.10 7.36 -9.19
CA LYS A 3 4.70 7.00 -7.83
C LYS A 3 3.31 6.33 -7.86
N PHE A 4 3.22 5.17 -7.25
CA PHE A 4 1.96 4.44 -7.06
C PHE A 4 1.59 4.52 -5.58
N THR A 5 0.45 5.15 -5.30
CA THR A 5 -0.04 5.34 -3.93
C THR A 5 -1.30 4.51 -3.75
N ILE A 6 -1.35 3.73 -2.69
CA ILE A 6 -2.52 2.93 -2.33
C ILE A 6 -3.01 3.43 -0.96
N LEU A 7 -4.25 3.88 -0.92
CA LEU A 7 -4.91 4.36 0.29
C LEU A 7 -5.65 3.17 0.90
N LEU A 8 -5.30 2.82 2.14
CA LEU A 8 -5.66 1.54 2.72
C LEU A 8 -6.74 1.68 3.79
N VAL A 9 -7.74 0.79 3.71
CA VAL A 9 -8.77 0.63 4.74
C VAL A 9 -8.67 -0.79 5.28
N ARG A 10 -8.59 -0.95 6.60
CA ARG A 10 -8.51 -2.25 7.27
C ARG A 10 -9.81 -3.03 7.16
N ARG A 11 -9.71 -4.34 7.31
CA ARG A 11 -10.89 -5.18 7.52
C ARG A 11 -11.62 -4.73 8.79
N LYS A 12 -12.95 -4.78 8.75
CA LYS A 12 -13.78 -4.32 9.86
C LYS A 12 -13.60 -5.11 11.14
N ASP A 13 -13.17 -6.38 11.03
CA ASP A 13 -12.94 -7.26 12.17
C ASP A 13 -11.56 -7.09 12.81
N LEU A 14 -10.71 -6.23 12.25
CA LEU A 14 -9.39 -5.91 12.82
C LEU A 14 -9.42 -4.54 13.49
N SER A 15 -8.68 -4.39 14.60
CA SER A 15 -8.39 -3.09 15.15
C SER A 15 -7.39 -2.36 14.24
N HIS A 16 -7.29 -1.04 14.40
CA HIS A 16 -6.28 -0.25 13.69
C HIS A 16 -4.86 -0.74 14.05
N GLU A 17 -4.61 -1.03 15.32
CA GLU A 17 -3.31 -1.53 15.79
C GLU A 17 -2.96 -2.88 15.17
N ASP A 18 -3.92 -3.78 15.06
CA ASP A 18 -3.70 -5.09 14.43
C ASP A 18 -3.41 -4.93 12.93
N PHE A 19 -4.11 -4.01 12.26
CA PHE A 19 -3.82 -3.67 10.87
C PHE A 19 -2.38 -3.18 10.72
N VAL A 20 -1.97 -2.21 11.54
CA VAL A 20 -0.60 -1.64 11.47
C VAL A 20 0.45 -2.73 11.69
N SER A 21 0.25 -3.56 12.70
CA SER A 21 1.19 -4.66 13.02
C SER A 21 1.30 -5.65 11.86
N TYR A 22 0.18 -6.06 11.28
CA TYR A 22 0.17 -7.01 10.17
C TYR A 22 0.82 -6.41 8.92
N HIS A 23 0.45 -5.19 8.56
CA HIS A 23 0.97 -4.50 7.39
C HIS A 23 2.48 -4.35 7.47
N LYS A 24 2.97 -3.96 8.63
CA LYS A 24 4.39 -3.70 8.89
C LYS A 24 5.22 -4.98 9.00
N ASN A 25 4.74 -5.96 9.77
CA ASN A 25 5.55 -7.10 10.19
C ASN A 25 5.36 -8.35 9.33
N ASN A 26 4.21 -8.49 8.65
CA ASN A 26 3.88 -9.66 7.86
C ASN A 26 3.81 -9.34 6.36
N HIS A 27 3.02 -8.35 5.99
CA HIS A 27 2.81 -8.04 4.57
C HIS A 27 4.06 -7.46 3.91
N ALA A 28 4.74 -6.51 4.55
CA ALA A 28 5.91 -5.87 3.96
C ALA A 28 7.04 -6.85 3.63
N PRO A 29 7.45 -7.75 4.55
CA PRO A 29 8.47 -8.74 4.21
C PRO A 29 8.04 -9.69 3.09
N LEU A 30 6.76 -10.08 3.07
CA LEU A 30 6.24 -10.97 2.04
C LEU A 30 6.26 -10.29 0.67
N PHE A 31 5.79 -9.06 0.58
CA PHE A 31 5.77 -8.29 -0.67
C PHE A 31 7.19 -8.11 -1.20
N THR A 32 8.13 -7.71 -0.36
CA THR A 32 9.51 -7.47 -0.77
C THR A 32 10.27 -8.74 -1.13
N SER A 33 9.76 -9.92 -0.78
CA SER A 33 10.36 -11.21 -1.17
C SER A 33 10.14 -11.56 -2.64
N LEU A 34 9.18 -10.91 -3.31
CA LEU A 34 8.88 -11.23 -4.71
C LEU A 34 10.00 -10.76 -5.64
N PRO A 35 10.43 -11.61 -6.60
CA PRO A 35 11.45 -11.22 -7.57
C PRO A 35 11.07 -9.97 -8.38
N GLU A 36 9.80 -9.85 -8.77
CA GLU A 36 9.31 -8.72 -9.55
C GLU A 36 9.39 -7.42 -8.74
N VAL A 37 9.12 -7.47 -7.44
CA VAL A 37 9.25 -6.31 -6.56
C VAL A 37 10.71 -5.87 -6.49
N GLN A 38 11.62 -6.81 -6.30
CA GLN A 38 13.06 -6.51 -6.25
C GLN A 38 13.59 -5.95 -7.56
N GLN A 39 13.01 -6.36 -8.68
CA GLN A 39 13.41 -5.90 -9.99
C GLN A 39 12.87 -4.52 -10.36
N TYR A 40 11.61 -4.22 -10.03
CA TYR A 40 10.90 -3.05 -10.56
C TYR A 40 10.60 -1.97 -9.53
N VAL A 41 10.46 -2.29 -8.25
CA VAL A 41 10.17 -1.30 -7.21
C VAL A 41 11.48 -0.62 -6.77
N ARG A 42 11.54 0.70 -6.89
CA ARG A 42 12.73 1.48 -6.55
C ARG A 42 12.74 1.96 -5.10
N ARG A 43 11.54 2.16 -4.56
CA ARG A 43 11.36 2.57 -3.16
C ARG A 43 9.98 2.11 -2.70
N TYR A 44 9.89 1.72 -1.43
CA TYR A 44 8.65 1.27 -0.80
C TYR A 44 8.55 1.90 0.58
N VAL A 45 7.46 2.63 0.82
CA VAL A 45 7.20 3.29 2.10
C VAL A 45 5.78 2.95 2.54
N GLN A 46 5.63 2.62 3.81
CA GLN A 46 4.35 2.47 4.48
C GLN A 46 4.14 3.66 5.42
N CYS A 47 2.98 4.29 5.33
CA CYS A 47 2.56 5.32 6.27
C CYS A 47 1.36 4.81 7.05
N HIS A 48 1.37 4.93 8.37
CA HIS A 48 0.27 4.49 9.22
C HIS A 48 -0.35 5.71 9.90
N SER A 49 -1.67 5.82 9.84
CA SER A 49 -2.35 7.01 10.37
C SER A 49 -2.36 7.02 11.89
N PHE A 50 -2.38 8.23 12.46
CA PHE A 50 -2.50 8.41 13.90
C PHE A 50 -3.94 8.29 14.41
N GLN A 51 -4.92 8.20 13.52
CA GLN A 51 -6.34 8.17 13.89
C GLN A 51 -6.74 9.36 14.77
N VAL A 52 -6.24 10.55 14.42
CA VAL A 52 -6.55 11.80 15.11
C VAL A 52 -7.54 12.63 14.31
N THR A 53 -8.38 13.37 15.03
CA THR A 53 -9.30 14.34 14.43
C THR A 53 -8.64 15.73 14.44
N MET A 54 -8.62 16.37 13.29
CA MET A 54 -8.08 17.72 13.15
C MET A 54 -9.22 18.73 13.05
N PRO A 55 -9.20 19.85 13.81
CA PRO A 55 -10.23 20.86 13.73
C PRO A 55 -10.40 21.40 12.30
N GLY A 56 -11.64 21.43 11.82
CA GLY A 56 -11.95 21.93 10.48
C GLY A 56 -11.73 20.94 9.36
N LEU A 57 -11.26 19.72 9.67
CA LEU A 57 -11.04 18.66 8.67
C LEU A 57 -12.01 17.50 8.90
N PRO A 58 -12.37 16.78 7.84
CA PRO A 58 -13.20 15.58 8.00
C PRO A 58 -12.45 14.50 8.79
N PRO A 59 -13.19 13.54 9.41
CA PRO A 59 -12.56 12.42 10.11
C PRO A 59 -11.68 11.60 9.16
N PRO A 60 -10.58 11.00 9.66
CA PRO A 60 -9.76 10.12 8.84
C PRO A 60 -10.53 8.86 8.46
N ILE A 61 -10.49 8.49 7.18
CA ILE A 61 -11.17 7.28 6.67
C ILE A 61 -10.17 6.18 6.28
N TYR A 62 -8.89 6.51 6.16
CA TYR A 62 -7.85 5.55 5.79
C TYR A 62 -6.99 5.19 7.00
N ASP A 63 -6.60 3.92 7.08
CA ASP A 63 -5.73 3.41 8.14
C ASP A 63 -4.25 3.57 7.81
N GLY A 64 -3.93 3.67 6.52
CA GLY A 64 -2.56 3.82 6.09
C GLY A 64 -2.44 4.08 4.60
N ILE A 65 -1.20 4.23 4.17
CA ILE A 65 -0.84 4.45 2.77
C ILE A 65 0.34 3.55 2.44
N THR A 66 0.28 2.92 1.28
CA THR A 66 1.44 2.29 0.65
C THR A 66 1.92 3.20 -0.47
N GLU A 67 3.20 3.53 -0.47
CA GLU A 67 3.81 4.34 -1.52
C GLU A 67 4.93 3.55 -2.18
N LEU A 68 4.86 3.43 -3.50
CA LEU A 68 5.83 2.69 -4.32
C LEU A 68 6.32 3.58 -5.45
N TRP A 69 7.61 3.52 -5.73
CA TRP A 69 8.20 4.25 -6.84
C TRP A 69 8.71 3.28 -7.89
N PHE A 70 8.43 3.61 -9.16
CA PHE A 70 8.78 2.82 -10.34
C PHE A 70 9.45 3.72 -11.38
N ASP A 71 10.23 3.12 -12.27
CA ASP A 71 10.81 3.86 -13.39
C ASP A 71 9.74 4.26 -14.42
N THR A 72 8.79 3.37 -14.69
CA THR A 72 7.73 3.57 -15.70
C THR A 72 6.38 3.11 -15.18
N VAL A 73 5.31 3.60 -15.81
CA VAL A 73 3.94 3.15 -15.51
C VAL A 73 3.77 1.66 -15.80
N GLU A 74 4.39 1.16 -16.87
CA GLU A 74 4.30 -0.23 -17.28
C GLU A 74 4.88 -1.18 -16.21
N ASP A 75 5.87 -0.74 -15.46
CA ASP A 75 6.49 -1.55 -14.41
C ASP A 75 5.52 -1.86 -13.25
N ILE A 76 4.53 -1.00 -13.03
CA ILE A 76 3.49 -1.27 -12.03
C ILE A 76 2.76 -2.57 -12.36
N ALA A 77 2.35 -2.75 -13.60
CA ALA A 77 1.66 -3.96 -14.04
C ALA A 77 2.56 -5.20 -13.98
N LYS A 78 3.86 -5.04 -14.21
CA LYS A 78 4.82 -6.16 -14.11
C LYS A 78 4.90 -6.72 -12.69
N VAL A 79 4.62 -5.91 -11.68
CA VAL A 79 4.52 -6.37 -10.28
C VAL A 79 3.11 -6.85 -9.97
N PHE A 80 2.11 -6.01 -10.16
CA PHE A 80 0.75 -6.25 -9.66
C PHE A 80 -0.05 -7.23 -10.51
N ASN A 81 0.35 -7.48 -11.76
CA ASN A 81 -0.26 -8.51 -12.61
C ASN A 81 0.60 -9.76 -12.72
N SER A 82 1.69 -9.87 -11.95
CA SER A 82 2.52 -11.05 -11.95
C SER A 82 1.80 -12.24 -11.30
N GLU A 83 2.17 -13.45 -11.69
CA GLU A 83 1.62 -14.67 -11.11
C GLU A 83 1.93 -14.75 -9.62
N SER A 84 3.16 -14.41 -9.21
CA SER A 84 3.56 -14.44 -7.81
C SER A 84 2.77 -13.45 -6.96
N TYR A 85 2.49 -12.24 -7.47
CA TYR A 85 1.62 -11.31 -6.77
C TYR A 85 0.22 -11.89 -6.56
N MET A 86 -0.39 -12.38 -7.64
CA MET A 86 -1.76 -12.89 -7.59
C MET A 86 -1.90 -14.13 -6.71
N SER A 87 -0.88 -15.00 -6.65
CA SER A 87 -0.93 -16.24 -5.87
C SER A 87 -0.46 -16.07 -4.42
N ILE A 88 0.39 -15.10 -4.13
CA ILE A 88 1.01 -14.93 -2.81
C ILE A 88 0.50 -13.67 -2.11
N ILE A 89 0.54 -12.53 -2.77
CA ILE A 89 0.27 -11.23 -2.15
C ILE A 89 -1.22 -10.93 -2.07
N ARG A 90 -1.99 -11.18 -3.13
CA ARG A 90 -3.43 -10.92 -3.14
C ARG A 90 -4.14 -11.68 -2.01
N PRO A 91 -3.89 -12.98 -1.77
CA PRO A 91 -4.48 -13.66 -0.62
C PRO A 91 -4.05 -13.07 0.72
N ASP A 92 -2.83 -12.56 0.82
CA ASP A 92 -2.35 -11.91 2.03
C ASP A 92 -3.06 -10.58 2.27
N GLU A 93 -3.31 -9.80 1.23
CA GLU A 93 -4.07 -8.55 1.33
C GLU A 93 -5.48 -8.79 1.88
N GLU A 94 -6.13 -9.86 1.49
CA GLU A 94 -7.47 -10.21 1.95
C GLU A 94 -7.53 -10.50 3.45
N LYS A 95 -6.40 -10.79 4.08
CA LYS A 95 -6.33 -11.07 5.52
C LYS A 95 -6.44 -9.81 6.37
N PHE A 96 -6.12 -8.64 5.84
CA PHE A 96 -6.08 -7.42 6.66
C PHE A 96 -6.71 -6.19 6.01
N LEU A 97 -7.03 -6.22 4.72
CA LEU A 97 -7.62 -5.09 3.99
C LEU A 97 -9.07 -5.35 3.60
N ASP A 98 -9.85 -4.28 3.65
CA ASP A 98 -11.11 -4.17 2.93
C ASP A 98 -10.77 -3.66 1.52
N LEU A 99 -10.54 -4.57 0.58
CA LEU A 99 -10.05 -4.23 -0.75
C LEU A 99 -10.99 -3.30 -1.52
N HIS A 100 -12.31 -3.43 -1.31
CA HIS A 100 -13.29 -2.60 -2.01
C HIS A 100 -13.29 -1.16 -1.50
N ALA A 101 -12.85 -0.92 -0.28
CA ALA A 101 -12.78 0.40 0.32
C ALA A 101 -11.44 1.10 0.05
N CYS A 102 -10.43 0.37 -0.42
CA CYS A 102 -9.13 0.93 -0.74
C CYS A 102 -9.19 1.71 -2.07
N SER A 103 -8.32 2.71 -2.20
CA SER A 103 -8.21 3.53 -3.39
C SER A 103 -6.75 3.59 -3.83
N PHE A 104 -6.51 3.97 -5.08
CA PHE A 104 -5.14 4.10 -5.57
C PHE A 104 -5.00 5.30 -6.51
N LEU A 105 -3.76 5.77 -6.64
CA LEU A 105 -3.40 6.89 -7.52
C LEU A 105 -2.03 6.63 -8.12
N VAL A 106 -1.92 6.84 -9.43
CA VAL A 106 -0.64 6.87 -10.14
C VAL A 106 -0.30 8.33 -10.42
N SER A 107 0.88 8.77 -10.03
CA SER A 107 1.25 10.18 -10.11
C SER A 107 2.74 10.38 -10.38
N THR A 108 3.09 11.61 -10.73
CA THR A 108 4.46 12.10 -10.70
C THR A 108 4.58 13.10 -9.57
N GLU A 109 5.79 13.24 -9.02
CA GLU A 109 6.05 14.18 -7.95
C GLU A 109 6.54 15.51 -8.50
N ASN A 110 6.03 16.61 -7.96
CA ASN A 110 6.57 17.94 -8.14
C ASN A 110 7.02 18.45 -6.77
N ILE A 111 8.32 18.44 -6.53
CA ILE A 111 8.88 18.87 -5.24
C ILE A 111 8.89 20.38 -5.21
N VAL A 112 8.08 20.95 -4.31
CA VAL A 112 7.89 22.41 -4.20
C VAL A 112 8.85 23.01 -3.17
N ILE A 113 9.23 22.25 -2.16
CA ILE A 113 10.08 22.76 -1.08
C ILE A 113 11.17 21.76 -0.68
#